data_48d49abf8df8f03604fcc8ea7316c15c
#
_entry.id   48d49abf8df8f03604fcc8ea7316c15c
#
_cell.length_a   1.000
_cell.length_b   1.000
_cell.length_c   1.000
_cell.angle_alpha   90.00
_cell.angle_beta   90.00
_cell.angle_gamma   90.00
#
_symmetry.space_group_name_H-M   'P 1'
#
loop_
_entity.id
_entity.type
_entity.pdbx_description
1 polymer ?
#
loop_
_entity_poly.entity_id
_entity_poly.type
_entity_poly.pdbx_seq_one_letter_code
_entity_poly.pdbx_strand_id
1 'polypeptide(L)'
;MIGKVPNMIGKIPAAAALLAVLTVPALSQQHFSVTIAAGQPPAALPSLALVGKYFIPEVDKRIKEAKIDVVIDWKEAYAGSLLKPYQMLDGIKDGLADIGFVPTIFFPDKLPLENITLVAPFLTTDIVLLSRVMNKLHDTVPAFTQQYDKFNVIRLGGTGADSFELLTTFPVKTVEDVKGRKIGTAGAALAWLRGTGATPVQSNMMEYYNSTKNGVFEGFIVFPSAFPAMKYPEAAPYIAKIGFGAQYSVALMANKDSFKKLPPAVQKIMLEVGREWGVKSDEAYMTAGENGYKMLPAFKATLYEFPESERKRWADAMPNIAKEWAESMEKQGVPGNRALTALMEEARKAGIKPVRDWDRQ
;
A
#
# COMPACT_ATOMS: atom_id res chain seq x y z
N MET A 1 113.09 -4.22 -16.70
CA MET A 1 112.42 -5.31 -15.96
C MET A 1 111.04 -4.76 -15.55
N ILE A 2 110.04 -5.37 -16.05
CA ILE A 2 108.68 -4.86 -16.12
C ILE A 2 107.88 -5.44 -14.96
N GLY A 3 107.40 -4.59 -14.04
CA GLY A 3 106.54 -4.99 -12.91
C GLY A 3 105.07 -4.84 -13.22
N LYS A 4 104.33 -5.89 -13.13
CA LYS A 4 102.89 -5.94 -13.32
C LYS A 4 102.12 -5.28 -12.14
N VAL A 5 101.20 -4.45 -12.43
CA VAL A 5 100.17 -3.87 -11.45
C VAL A 5 98.93 -4.79 -11.56
N PRO A 6 98.34 -5.28 -10.44
CA PRO A 6 97.06 -5.98 -10.48
C PRO A 6 95.86 -5.05 -10.46
N ASN A 7 94.95 -5.24 -11.36
CA ASN A 7 93.63 -4.61 -11.40
C ASN A 7 92.70 -5.27 -10.37
N MET A 8 92.27 -4.50 -9.35
CA MET A 8 91.15 -4.85 -8.47
C MET A 8 89.86 -4.20 -8.95
N ILE A 9 89.03 -4.98 -9.62
CA ILE A 9 87.67 -4.58 -9.95
C ILE A 9 86.75 -5.01 -8.81
N GLY A 10 86.29 -4.04 -7.99
CA GLY A 10 85.30 -4.27 -6.95
C GLY A 10 83.94 -4.58 -7.56
N LYS A 11 83.37 -5.71 -7.16
CA LYS A 11 81.98 -6.05 -7.48
C LYS A 11 81.03 -5.30 -6.55
N ILE A 12 80.16 -4.45 -7.11
CA ILE A 12 79.04 -3.81 -6.42
C ILE A 12 77.86 -4.83 -6.49
N PRO A 13 77.24 -5.24 -5.35
CA PRO A 13 76.07 -6.05 -5.40
C PRO A 13 74.85 -5.18 -5.76
N ALA A 14 74.17 -5.48 -6.86
CA ALA A 14 72.91 -4.89 -7.20
C ALA A 14 71.82 -5.46 -6.27
N ALA A 15 71.40 -4.67 -5.30
CA ALA A 15 70.20 -4.98 -4.51
C ALA A 15 68.96 -4.72 -5.36
N ALA A 16 68.35 -5.80 -5.89
CA ALA A 16 67.07 -5.77 -6.55
C ALA A 16 65.98 -5.55 -5.48
N ALA A 17 65.46 -4.35 -5.34
CA ALA A 17 64.29 -4.02 -4.54
C ALA A 17 63.03 -4.58 -5.29
N LEU A 18 62.51 -5.70 -4.81
CA LEU A 18 61.25 -6.27 -5.27
C LEU A 18 60.12 -5.39 -4.70
N LEU A 19 59.59 -4.45 -5.50
CA LEU A 19 58.30 -3.80 -5.20
C LEU A 19 57.19 -4.83 -5.34
N ALA A 20 56.73 -5.38 -4.22
CA ALA A 20 55.48 -6.12 -4.14
C ALA A 20 54.34 -5.13 -4.34
N VAL A 21 53.83 -5.04 -5.57
CA VAL A 21 52.56 -4.35 -5.84
C VAL A 21 51.46 -5.19 -5.20
N LEU A 22 51.00 -4.79 -4.03
CA LEU A 22 49.76 -5.29 -3.45
C LEU A 22 48.61 -4.88 -4.35
N THR A 23 48.27 -5.73 -5.31
CA THR A 23 47.01 -5.62 -6.04
C THR A 23 45.91 -5.90 -5.02
N VAL A 24 45.36 -4.83 -4.43
CA VAL A 24 44.05 -4.91 -3.73
C VAL A 24 43.05 -5.33 -4.82
N PRO A 25 42.40 -6.50 -4.69
CA PRO A 25 41.33 -6.83 -5.63
C PRO A 25 40.32 -5.71 -5.55
N ALA A 26 40.07 -5.03 -6.65
CA ALA A 26 38.91 -4.14 -6.76
C ALA A 26 37.70 -5.03 -6.49
N LEU A 27 37.08 -4.89 -5.33
CA LEU A 27 35.80 -5.53 -5.03
C LEU A 27 34.83 -5.06 -6.13
N SER A 28 34.51 -5.97 -7.05
CA SER A 28 33.55 -5.69 -8.10
C SER A 28 32.22 -5.40 -7.44
N GLN A 29 31.69 -4.21 -7.66
CA GLN A 29 30.39 -3.79 -7.16
C GLN A 29 29.33 -4.85 -7.48
N GLN A 30 28.58 -5.29 -6.46
CA GLN A 30 27.56 -6.31 -6.64
C GLN A 30 26.30 -5.70 -7.24
N HIS A 31 25.86 -6.22 -8.38
CA HIS A 31 24.65 -5.79 -9.06
C HIS A 31 23.48 -6.73 -8.78
N PHE A 32 22.34 -6.16 -8.36
CA PHE A 32 21.10 -6.87 -8.14
C PHE A 32 20.00 -6.27 -9.01
N SER A 33 19.47 -7.03 -9.95
CA SER A 33 18.28 -6.62 -10.71
C SER A 33 17.04 -6.86 -9.85
N VAL A 34 16.25 -5.79 -9.61
CA VAL A 34 15.02 -5.84 -8.81
C VAL A 34 13.86 -5.28 -9.62
N THR A 35 12.87 -6.12 -9.90
CA THR A 35 11.65 -5.74 -10.61
C THR A 35 10.57 -5.33 -9.61
N ILE A 36 10.06 -4.09 -9.73
CA ILE A 36 8.89 -3.60 -8.97
C ILE A 36 7.69 -3.56 -9.91
N ALA A 37 6.62 -4.26 -9.55
CA ALA A 37 5.40 -4.31 -10.33
C ALA A 37 4.21 -3.63 -9.64
N ALA A 38 3.32 -3.06 -10.47
CA ALA A 38 2.00 -2.56 -10.03
C ALA A 38 0.96 -2.72 -11.15
N GLY A 39 -0.25 -3.07 -10.75
CA GLY A 39 -1.38 -3.17 -11.69
C GLY A 39 -1.95 -1.82 -12.11
N GLN A 40 -1.72 -0.76 -11.33
CA GLN A 40 -2.18 0.60 -11.58
C GLN A 40 -1.07 1.49 -12.13
N PRO A 41 -1.42 2.60 -12.82
CA PRO A 41 -0.46 3.63 -13.20
C PRO A 41 -0.09 4.51 -12.00
N PRO A 42 1.16 4.97 -11.86
CA PRO A 42 1.60 5.83 -10.75
C PRO A 42 0.78 7.11 -10.57
N ALA A 43 0.26 7.68 -11.66
CA ALA A 43 -0.54 8.89 -11.61
C ALA A 43 -1.92 8.70 -10.90
N ALA A 44 -2.40 7.46 -10.76
CA ALA A 44 -3.69 7.17 -10.16
C ALA A 44 -3.65 7.14 -8.62
N LEU A 45 -2.48 6.87 -8.03
CA LEU A 45 -2.34 6.64 -6.59
C LEU A 45 -1.10 7.37 -6.04
N PRO A 46 -1.27 8.27 -5.06
CA PRO A 46 -0.15 8.97 -4.42
C PRO A 46 0.94 8.03 -3.88
N SER A 47 0.54 6.94 -3.24
CA SER A 47 1.48 5.94 -2.70
C SER A 47 2.30 5.25 -3.79
N LEU A 48 1.68 4.90 -4.93
CA LEU A 48 2.42 4.28 -6.03
C LEU A 48 3.39 5.27 -6.68
N ALA A 49 3.00 6.55 -6.82
CA ALA A 49 3.91 7.58 -7.29
C ALA A 49 5.13 7.74 -6.37
N LEU A 50 4.96 7.55 -5.05
CA LEU A 50 6.05 7.60 -4.08
C LEU A 50 6.98 6.38 -4.11
N VAL A 51 6.62 5.28 -4.79
CA VAL A 51 7.58 4.20 -5.02
C VAL A 51 8.76 4.72 -5.85
N GLY A 52 8.50 5.33 -7.01
CA GLY A 52 9.56 5.89 -7.85
C GLY A 52 10.15 7.22 -7.33
N LYS A 53 9.34 8.05 -6.63
CA LYS A 53 9.79 9.37 -6.16
C LYS A 53 10.48 9.35 -4.80
N TYR A 54 10.26 8.33 -3.99
CA TYR A 54 10.80 8.25 -2.64
C TYR A 54 11.45 6.90 -2.33
N PHE A 55 10.73 5.78 -2.44
CA PHE A 55 11.25 4.47 -2.01
C PHE A 55 12.54 4.09 -2.74
N ILE A 56 12.52 4.08 -4.06
CA ILE A 56 13.69 3.73 -4.89
C ILE A 56 14.88 4.68 -4.59
N PRO A 57 14.76 6.01 -4.75
CA PRO A 57 15.90 6.89 -4.57
C PRO A 57 16.41 6.95 -3.13
N GLU A 58 15.57 6.75 -2.12
CA GLU A 58 16.02 6.74 -0.73
C GLU A 58 16.74 5.43 -0.36
N VAL A 59 16.33 4.29 -0.93
CA VAL A 59 17.08 3.02 -0.80
C VAL A 59 18.47 3.18 -1.39
N ASP A 60 18.59 3.66 -2.63
CA ASP A 60 19.88 3.86 -3.30
C ASP A 60 20.79 4.85 -2.53
N LYS A 61 20.21 5.95 -2.05
CA LYS A 61 20.91 6.94 -1.24
C LYS A 61 21.47 6.32 0.03
N ARG A 62 20.69 5.54 0.79
CA ARG A 62 21.14 4.91 2.05
C ARG A 62 22.17 3.82 1.81
N ILE A 63 22.08 3.05 0.74
CA ILE A 63 23.12 2.09 0.34
C ILE A 63 24.44 2.81 0.12
N LYS A 64 24.42 3.94 -0.62
CA LYS A 64 25.60 4.76 -0.87
C LYS A 64 26.17 5.40 0.41
N GLU A 65 25.32 5.98 1.26
CA GLU A 65 25.73 6.61 2.53
C GLU A 65 26.35 5.58 3.50
N ALA A 66 25.79 4.35 3.52
CA ALA A 66 26.32 3.26 4.32
C ALA A 66 27.57 2.62 3.70
N LYS A 67 28.04 3.08 2.52
CA LYS A 67 29.19 2.55 1.79
C LYS A 67 29.08 1.04 1.53
N ILE A 68 27.88 0.55 1.26
CA ILE A 68 27.65 -0.84 0.88
C ILE A 68 27.96 -0.95 -0.61
N ASP A 69 28.83 -1.91 -0.97
CA ASP A 69 29.28 -2.12 -2.35
C ASP A 69 28.25 -2.89 -3.19
N VAL A 70 27.05 -2.29 -3.31
CA VAL A 70 25.87 -2.82 -3.99
C VAL A 70 25.26 -1.75 -4.87
N VAL A 71 24.83 -2.15 -6.07
CA VAL A 71 23.95 -1.38 -6.95
C VAL A 71 22.68 -2.19 -7.18
N ILE A 72 21.53 -1.53 -7.11
CA ILE A 72 20.26 -2.12 -7.47
C ILE A 72 19.84 -1.58 -8.84
N ASP A 73 19.73 -2.48 -9.80
CA ASP A 73 19.23 -2.20 -11.14
C ASP A 73 17.69 -2.34 -11.14
N TRP A 74 17.01 -1.24 -10.84
CA TRP A 74 15.56 -1.20 -10.71
C TRP A 74 14.86 -1.34 -12.07
N LYS A 75 13.84 -2.22 -12.13
CA LYS A 75 12.94 -2.39 -13.27
C LYS A 75 11.51 -2.11 -12.84
N GLU A 76 10.96 -0.99 -13.30
CA GLU A 76 9.62 -0.56 -12.97
C GLU A 76 8.61 -1.09 -14.00
N ALA A 77 7.69 -1.96 -13.55
CA ALA A 77 6.66 -2.59 -14.38
C ALA A 77 5.26 -2.20 -13.89
N TYR A 78 4.82 -1.00 -14.23
CA TYR A 78 3.56 -0.43 -13.77
C TYR A 78 2.44 -0.52 -14.81
N ALA A 79 1.23 -0.05 -14.43
CA ALA A 79 0.03 -0.01 -15.26
C ALA A 79 -0.39 -1.39 -15.82
N GLY A 80 -0.11 -2.45 -15.06
CA GLY A 80 -0.46 -3.80 -15.47
C GLY A 80 0.34 -4.35 -16.64
N SER A 81 1.52 -3.79 -16.93
CA SER A 81 2.42 -4.25 -18.00
C SER A 81 2.94 -5.66 -17.74
N LEU A 82 3.18 -6.01 -16.46
CA LEU A 82 3.63 -7.35 -16.05
C LEU A 82 2.52 -8.12 -15.33
N LEU A 83 1.86 -7.50 -14.34
CA LEU A 83 0.85 -8.12 -13.49
C LEU A 83 -0.35 -7.20 -13.36
N LYS A 84 -1.56 -7.73 -13.52
CA LYS A 84 -2.81 -7.01 -13.25
C LYS A 84 -3.07 -6.91 -11.74
N PRO A 85 -3.92 -5.97 -11.27
CA PRO A 85 -4.17 -5.77 -9.84
C PRO A 85 -4.53 -7.05 -9.07
N TYR A 86 -5.38 -7.89 -9.64
CA TYR A 86 -5.82 -9.17 -9.05
C TYR A 86 -4.76 -10.30 -9.10
N GLN A 87 -3.65 -10.09 -9.83
CA GLN A 87 -2.57 -11.05 -9.98
C GLN A 87 -1.35 -10.73 -9.12
N MET A 88 -1.35 -9.55 -8.47
CA MET A 88 -0.15 -9.02 -7.79
C MET A 88 0.39 -9.97 -6.73
N LEU A 89 -0.44 -10.46 -5.82
CA LEU A 89 0.03 -11.32 -4.72
C LEU A 89 0.61 -12.64 -5.23
N ASP A 90 -0.09 -13.30 -6.15
CA ASP A 90 0.38 -14.58 -6.71
C ASP A 90 1.63 -14.38 -7.58
N GLY A 91 1.66 -13.31 -8.38
CA GLY A 91 2.84 -13.00 -9.21
C GLY A 91 4.09 -12.71 -8.40
N ILE A 92 3.97 -12.03 -7.26
CA ILE A 92 5.12 -11.84 -6.34
C ILE A 92 5.49 -13.16 -5.67
N LYS A 93 4.50 -13.91 -5.16
CA LYS A 93 4.71 -15.24 -4.59
C LYS A 93 5.52 -16.14 -5.52
N ASP A 94 5.18 -16.15 -6.80
CA ASP A 94 5.77 -16.99 -7.83
C ASP A 94 7.08 -16.40 -8.42
N GLY A 95 7.53 -15.24 -7.95
CA GLY A 95 8.77 -14.59 -8.36
C GLY A 95 8.73 -13.94 -9.75
N LEU A 96 7.54 -13.64 -10.29
CA LEU A 96 7.39 -12.87 -11.53
C LEU A 96 7.81 -11.40 -11.35
N ALA A 97 7.69 -10.88 -10.13
CA ALA A 97 8.28 -9.62 -9.70
C ALA A 97 8.92 -9.82 -8.33
N ASP A 98 9.99 -9.07 -8.06
CA ASP A 98 10.72 -9.13 -6.78
C ASP A 98 9.99 -8.33 -5.70
N ILE A 99 9.42 -7.18 -6.08
CA ILE A 99 8.61 -6.32 -5.23
C ILE A 99 7.30 -5.99 -5.95
N GLY A 100 6.21 -5.90 -5.20
CA GLY A 100 4.92 -5.51 -5.74
C GLY A 100 4.19 -4.51 -4.88
N PHE A 101 3.54 -3.56 -5.54
CA PHE A 101 2.51 -2.74 -4.95
C PHE A 101 1.21 -3.53 -4.95
N VAL A 102 0.82 -4.06 -3.78
CA VAL A 102 -0.30 -4.99 -3.62
C VAL A 102 -1.51 -4.28 -3.03
N PRO A 103 -2.57 -4.03 -3.84
CA PRO A 103 -3.85 -3.58 -3.30
C PRO A 103 -4.53 -4.76 -2.59
N THR A 104 -4.44 -4.80 -1.26
CA THR A 104 -4.89 -5.95 -0.45
C THR A 104 -6.40 -6.14 -0.48
N ILE A 105 -7.16 -5.10 -0.83
CA ILE A 105 -8.61 -5.14 -1.03
C ILE A 105 -9.07 -6.24 -2.03
N PHE A 106 -8.20 -6.66 -2.95
CA PHE A 106 -8.49 -7.72 -3.92
C PHE A 106 -8.16 -9.13 -3.42
N PHE A 107 -7.65 -9.24 -2.19
CA PHE A 107 -7.22 -10.52 -1.63
C PHE A 107 -7.83 -10.77 -0.24
N PRO A 108 -9.16 -10.57 -0.04
CA PRO A 108 -9.78 -10.69 1.29
C PRO A 108 -9.67 -12.10 1.88
N ASP A 109 -9.68 -13.14 1.04
CA ASP A 109 -9.56 -14.53 1.50
C ASP A 109 -8.10 -14.95 1.77
N LYS A 110 -7.14 -14.32 1.07
CA LYS A 110 -5.72 -14.63 1.18
C LYS A 110 -5.02 -13.80 2.26
N LEU A 111 -5.39 -12.53 2.38
CA LEU A 111 -4.84 -11.57 3.32
C LEU A 111 -5.97 -10.93 4.16
N PRO A 112 -6.73 -11.72 4.91
CA PRO A 112 -7.93 -11.25 5.59
C PRO A 112 -7.63 -10.17 6.63
N LEU A 113 -6.49 -10.24 7.32
CA LEU A 113 -6.13 -9.27 8.35
C LEU A 113 -5.70 -7.91 7.76
N GLU A 114 -5.22 -7.87 6.50
CA GLU A 114 -5.00 -6.61 5.77
C GLU A 114 -6.32 -5.91 5.41
N ASN A 115 -7.42 -6.66 5.36
CA ASN A 115 -8.75 -6.16 5.01
C ASN A 115 -9.61 -5.80 6.24
N ILE A 116 -9.06 -5.89 7.45
CA ILE A 116 -9.82 -5.71 8.69
C ILE A 116 -10.47 -4.31 8.80
N THR A 117 -9.86 -3.26 8.26
CA THR A 117 -10.44 -1.92 8.27
C THR A 117 -11.68 -1.81 7.38
N LEU A 118 -11.75 -2.61 6.31
CA LEU A 118 -12.91 -2.66 5.40
C LEU A 118 -14.15 -3.31 6.06
N VAL A 119 -13.95 -4.14 7.06
CA VAL A 119 -15.08 -4.73 7.81
C VAL A 119 -15.47 -3.91 9.05
N ALA A 120 -14.71 -2.84 9.34
CA ALA A 120 -15.03 -1.87 10.39
C ALA A 120 -15.16 -0.44 9.81
N PRO A 121 -16.09 -0.19 8.86
CA PRO A 121 -16.27 1.14 8.29
C PRO A 121 -16.69 2.14 9.37
N PHE A 122 -16.59 3.45 9.06
CA PHE A 122 -16.86 4.55 9.99
C PHE A 122 -15.94 4.59 11.23
N LEU A 123 -14.77 3.93 11.13
CA LEU A 123 -13.81 3.92 12.24
C LEU A 123 -13.14 5.29 12.38
N THR A 124 -12.52 5.81 11.32
CA THR A 124 -11.94 7.15 11.25
C THR A 124 -11.77 7.59 9.80
N THR A 125 -11.83 8.89 9.54
CA THR A 125 -11.50 9.48 8.23
C THR A 125 -10.03 9.86 8.11
N ASP A 126 -9.25 9.76 9.19
CA ASP A 126 -7.83 10.11 9.26
C ASP A 126 -6.98 8.87 8.93
N ILE A 127 -6.40 8.85 7.73
CA ILE A 127 -5.53 7.74 7.27
C ILE A 127 -4.22 7.67 8.06
N VAL A 128 -3.67 8.79 8.49
CA VAL A 128 -2.41 8.80 9.27
C VAL A 128 -2.63 8.11 10.61
N LEU A 129 -3.76 8.43 11.26
CA LEU A 129 -4.12 7.83 12.54
C LEU A 129 -4.44 6.34 12.37
N LEU A 130 -5.19 5.97 11.33
CA LEU A 130 -5.49 4.58 11.02
C LEU A 130 -4.24 3.76 10.73
N SER A 131 -3.31 4.28 9.94
CA SER A 131 -2.06 3.60 9.61
C SER A 131 -1.17 3.38 10.84
N ARG A 132 -1.17 4.32 11.82
CA ARG A 132 -0.49 4.11 13.10
C ARG A 132 -1.08 2.92 13.86
N VAL A 133 -2.40 2.82 13.92
CA VAL A 133 -3.11 1.69 14.54
C VAL A 133 -2.74 0.39 13.83
N MET A 134 -2.82 0.34 12.50
CA MET A 134 -2.50 -0.86 11.73
C MET A 134 -1.03 -1.27 11.86
N ASN A 135 -0.10 -0.33 11.80
CA ASN A 135 1.32 -0.63 12.02
C ASN A 135 1.57 -1.18 13.43
N LYS A 136 0.87 -0.66 14.45
CA LYS A 136 0.94 -1.21 15.80
C LYS A 136 0.43 -2.65 15.88
N LEU A 137 -0.65 -2.98 15.16
CA LEU A 137 -1.15 -4.36 15.07
C LEU A 137 -0.13 -5.29 14.38
N HIS A 138 0.49 -4.85 13.29
CA HIS A 138 1.56 -5.61 12.65
C HIS A 138 2.76 -5.87 13.55
N ASP A 139 3.10 -4.93 14.42
CA ASP A 139 4.23 -5.05 15.35
C ASP A 139 3.90 -5.90 16.60
N THR A 140 2.62 -5.99 17.02
CA THR A 140 2.25 -6.57 18.31
C THR A 140 1.35 -7.81 18.22
N VAL A 141 0.70 -8.06 17.08
CA VAL A 141 -0.20 -9.20 16.90
C VAL A 141 0.38 -10.13 15.84
N PRO A 142 1.02 -11.26 16.21
CA PRO A 142 1.76 -12.11 15.29
C PRO A 142 0.97 -12.58 14.06
N ALA A 143 -0.35 -12.77 14.19
CA ALA A 143 -1.20 -13.22 13.10
C ALA A 143 -1.13 -12.28 11.87
N PHE A 144 -0.94 -10.96 12.07
CA PHE A 144 -0.83 -9.99 10.98
C PHE A 144 0.40 -10.21 10.10
N THR A 145 1.49 -10.73 10.66
CA THR A 145 2.71 -11.06 9.90
C THR A 145 2.72 -12.50 9.41
N GLN A 146 2.20 -13.43 10.20
CA GLN A 146 2.15 -14.85 9.86
C GLN A 146 1.30 -15.17 8.62
N GLN A 147 0.27 -14.35 8.32
CA GLN A 147 -0.55 -14.55 7.12
C GLN A 147 0.28 -14.52 5.83
N TYR A 148 1.42 -13.82 5.80
CA TYR A 148 2.28 -13.72 4.63
C TYR A 148 3.10 -14.98 4.35
N ASP A 149 3.30 -15.84 5.36
CA ASP A 149 4.16 -17.04 5.24
C ASP A 149 3.67 -17.99 4.15
N LYS A 150 2.34 -18.10 3.99
CA LYS A 150 1.71 -18.93 2.94
C LYS A 150 1.97 -18.44 1.52
N PHE A 151 2.38 -17.19 1.37
CA PHE A 151 2.54 -16.54 0.06
C PHE A 151 3.99 -16.20 -0.27
N ASN A 152 4.95 -16.72 0.48
CA ASN A 152 6.37 -16.45 0.27
C ASN A 152 6.69 -14.96 0.08
N VAL A 153 6.00 -14.09 0.81
CA VAL A 153 6.19 -12.65 0.75
C VAL A 153 6.56 -12.06 2.11
N ILE A 154 7.23 -10.93 2.09
CA ILE A 154 7.52 -10.09 3.24
C ILE A 154 6.94 -8.69 2.98
N ARG A 155 6.29 -8.12 3.99
CA ARG A 155 5.78 -6.75 3.93
C ARG A 155 6.93 -5.76 4.21
N LEU A 156 7.22 -4.89 3.26
CA LEU A 156 8.19 -3.79 3.42
C LEU A 156 7.55 -2.59 4.10
N GLY A 157 6.30 -2.28 3.73
CA GLY A 157 5.52 -1.19 4.31
C GLY A 157 4.06 -1.30 3.90
N GLY A 158 3.21 -0.48 4.49
CA GLY A 158 1.80 -0.44 4.14
C GLY A 158 1.20 0.94 4.37
N THR A 159 0.13 1.20 3.66
CA THR A 159 -0.65 2.42 3.67
C THR A 159 -2.09 2.12 3.26
N GLY A 160 -2.90 3.13 3.18
CA GLY A 160 -4.27 2.99 2.71
C GLY A 160 -4.64 4.04 1.68
N ALA A 161 -5.89 4.44 1.74
CA ALA A 161 -6.44 5.58 1.03
C ALA A 161 -7.21 6.45 2.01
N ASP A 162 -7.37 7.72 1.65
CA ASP A 162 -8.21 8.67 2.36
C ASP A 162 -9.66 8.18 2.48
N SER A 163 -10.50 8.89 3.26
CA SER A 163 -11.87 8.46 3.54
C SER A 163 -12.66 8.16 2.27
N PHE A 164 -13.32 7.02 2.24
CA PHE A 164 -14.20 6.65 1.13
C PHE A 164 -15.52 7.41 1.20
N GLU A 165 -15.95 7.88 0.03
CA GLU A 165 -17.16 8.67 -0.16
C GLU A 165 -18.05 8.08 -1.26
N LEU A 166 -19.30 8.51 -1.33
CA LEU A 166 -20.25 8.06 -2.36
C LEU A 166 -20.40 9.13 -3.44
N LEU A 167 -20.11 8.75 -4.68
CA LEU A 167 -20.34 9.55 -5.88
C LEU A 167 -21.52 8.96 -6.65
N THR A 168 -22.45 9.80 -7.10
CA THR A 168 -23.68 9.35 -7.77
C THR A 168 -24.08 10.25 -8.93
N THR A 169 -24.94 9.73 -9.78
CA THR A 169 -25.61 10.48 -10.87
C THR A 169 -26.87 11.22 -10.39
N PHE A 170 -27.20 11.10 -9.11
CA PHE A 170 -28.36 11.72 -8.44
C PHE A 170 -27.95 12.23 -7.05
N PRO A 171 -28.69 13.21 -6.46
CA PRO A 171 -28.37 13.69 -5.12
C PRO A 171 -28.60 12.61 -4.04
N VAL A 172 -27.67 12.52 -3.06
CA VAL A 172 -27.81 11.67 -1.88
C VAL A 172 -27.60 12.54 -0.63
N LYS A 173 -28.63 12.64 0.20
CA LYS A 173 -28.63 13.42 1.45
C LYS A 173 -29.05 12.59 2.66
N THR A 174 -29.72 11.46 2.44
CA THR A 174 -30.19 10.51 3.45
C THR A 174 -29.85 9.07 3.02
N VAL A 175 -29.94 8.14 3.96
CA VAL A 175 -29.75 6.70 3.66
C VAL A 175 -30.78 6.18 2.68
N GLU A 176 -32.02 6.70 2.73
CA GLU A 176 -33.13 6.29 1.86
C GLU A 176 -32.89 6.60 0.38
N ASP A 177 -32.10 7.64 0.07
CA ASP A 177 -31.85 8.05 -1.31
C ASP A 177 -31.14 7.01 -2.16
N VAL A 178 -30.43 6.05 -1.52
CA VAL A 178 -29.75 4.95 -2.22
C VAL A 178 -30.64 3.72 -2.38
N LYS A 179 -31.83 3.69 -1.81
CA LYS A 179 -32.73 2.52 -1.89
C LYS A 179 -33.10 2.23 -3.35
N GLY A 180 -32.90 0.95 -3.77
CA GLY A 180 -33.16 0.49 -5.13
C GLY A 180 -32.08 0.89 -6.15
N ARG A 181 -31.08 1.67 -5.75
CA ARG A 181 -30.00 2.13 -6.63
C ARG A 181 -28.88 1.09 -6.73
N LYS A 182 -28.28 0.97 -7.90
CA LYS A 182 -27.09 0.15 -8.12
C LYS A 182 -25.84 0.97 -7.80
N ILE A 183 -25.03 0.52 -6.87
CA ILE A 183 -23.82 1.22 -6.42
C ILE A 183 -22.61 0.31 -6.59
N GLY A 184 -21.63 0.80 -7.38
CA GLY A 184 -20.36 0.12 -7.60
C GLY A 184 -19.43 0.25 -6.40
N THR A 185 -18.78 -0.84 -6.01
CA THR A 185 -17.70 -0.82 -5.03
C THR A 185 -16.82 -2.06 -5.15
N ALA A 186 -15.73 -2.16 -4.37
CA ALA A 186 -14.76 -3.24 -4.49
C ALA A 186 -14.64 -4.06 -3.21
N GLY A 187 -14.42 -5.38 -3.37
CA GLY A 187 -14.04 -6.29 -2.29
C GLY A 187 -15.02 -6.26 -1.11
N ALA A 188 -14.49 -6.24 0.10
CA ALA A 188 -15.27 -6.25 1.34
C ALA A 188 -16.19 -5.03 1.52
N ALA A 189 -15.93 -3.92 0.82
CA ALA A 189 -16.77 -2.72 0.89
C ALA A 189 -18.18 -2.92 0.27
N LEU A 190 -18.42 -4.01 -0.47
CA LEU A 190 -19.78 -4.41 -0.89
C LEU A 190 -20.72 -4.54 0.31
N ALA A 191 -20.22 -4.97 1.44
CA ALA A 191 -21.00 -5.13 2.67
C ALA A 191 -21.49 -3.80 3.27
N TRP A 192 -20.87 -2.64 2.92
CA TRP A 192 -21.28 -1.32 3.43
C TRP A 192 -22.65 -0.86 2.94
N LEU A 193 -23.16 -1.48 1.89
CA LEU A 193 -24.48 -1.21 1.33
C LEU A 193 -25.58 -2.12 1.91
N ARG A 194 -25.23 -3.12 2.71
CA ARG A 194 -26.19 -4.03 3.33
C ARG A 194 -27.09 -3.28 4.30
N GLY A 195 -28.39 -3.55 4.24
CA GLY A 195 -29.40 -2.89 5.09
C GLY A 195 -29.87 -1.52 4.59
N THR A 196 -29.18 -0.87 3.62
CA THR A 196 -29.58 0.42 3.07
C THR A 196 -30.65 0.32 1.96
N GLY A 197 -30.87 -0.89 1.43
CA GLY A 197 -31.71 -1.10 0.27
C GLY A 197 -31.06 -0.81 -1.08
N ALA A 198 -29.79 -0.38 -1.11
CA ALA A 198 -29.00 -0.29 -2.34
C ALA A 198 -28.59 -1.71 -2.83
N THR A 199 -28.38 -1.83 -4.13
CA THR A 199 -27.84 -3.05 -4.75
C THR A 199 -26.33 -2.88 -4.98
N PRO A 200 -25.46 -3.61 -4.26
CA PRO A 200 -24.03 -3.55 -4.47
C PRO A 200 -23.64 -4.21 -5.79
N VAL A 201 -22.74 -3.58 -6.55
CA VAL A 201 -22.17 -4.11 -7.79
C VAL A 201 -20.65 -4.20 -7.64
N GLN A 202 -20.09 -5.42 -7.77
CA GLN A 202 -18.64 -5.62 -7.74
C GLN A 202 -18.00 -4.92 -8.94
N SER A 203 -17.06 -4.03 -8.67
CA SER A 203 -16.30 -3.31 -9.68
C SER A 203 -14.95 -2.88 -9.10
N ASN A 204 -14.22 -2.03 -9.79
CA ASN A 204 -12.94 -1.48 -9.35
C ASN A 204 -12.71 -0.08 -9.91
N MET A 205 -11.71 0.62 -9.37
CA MET A 205 -11.42 2.00 -9.71
C MET A 205 -11.13 2.25 -11.21
N MET A 206 -10.64 1.27 -11.94
CA MET A 206 -10.36 1.44 -13.38
C MET A 206 -11.64 1.38 -14.24
N GLU A 207 -12.71 0.84 -13.69
CA GLU A 207 -14.00 0.63 -14.38
C GLU A 207 -15.06 1.67 -13.99
N TYR A 208 -14.97 2.30 -12.81
CA TYR A 208 -16.03 3.15 -12.26
C TYR A 208 -16.53 4.22 -13.22
N TYR A 209 -15.62 4.94 -13.89
CA TYR A 209 -16.00 6.00 -14.82
C TYR A 209 -16.87 5.47 -15.97
N ASN A 210 -16.37 4.48 -16.70
CA ASN A 210 -17.04 3.93 -17.85
C ASN A 210 -18.32 3.19 -17.48
N SER A 211 -18.32 2.42 -16.40
CA SER A 211 -19.48 1.69 -15.93
C SER A 211 -20.63 2.62 -15.52
N THR A 212 -20.31 3.75 -14.88
CA THR A 212 -21.31 4.78 -14.54
C THR A 212 -21.85 5.47 -15.81
N LYS A 213 -20.97 5.88 -16.73
CA LYS A 213 -21.38 6.49 -17.99
C LYS A 213 -22.27 5.59 -18.84
N ASN A 214 -22.04 4.27 -18.78
CA ASN A 214 -22.81 3.26 -19.50
C ASN A 214 -24.04 2.75 -18.72
N GLY A 215 -24.33 3.29 -17.53
CA GLY A 215 -25.50 2.92 -16.73
C GLY A 215 -25.45 1.53 -16.09
N VAL A 216 -24.28 0.92 -15.96
CA VAL A 216 -24.11 -0.37 -15.24
C VAL A 216 -24.49 -0.19 -13.77
N PHE A 217 -24.12 0.94 -13.18
CA PHE A 217 -24.55 1.41 -11.88
C PHE A 217 -24.70 2.94 -11.87
N GLU A 218 -25.41 3.46 -10.87
CA GLU A 218 -25.79 4.87 -10.79
C GLU A 218 -24.88 5.67 -9.84
N GLY A 219 -23.94 5.01 -9.22
CA GLY A 219 -22.94 5.60 -8.32
C GLY A 219 -21.91 4.58 -7.88
N PHE A 220 -20.89 5.04 -7.20
CA PHE A 220 -19.81 4.17 -6.69
C PHE A 220 -19.14 4.76 -5.46
N ILE A 221 -18.52 3.91 -4.67
CA ILE A 221 -17.80 4.29 -3.45
C ILE A 221 -16.30 4.33 -3.75
N VAL A 222 -15.68 5.49 -3.53
CA VAL A 222 -14.26 5.72 -3.79
C VAL A 222 -13.75 6.92 -2.97
N PHE A 223 -12.47 7.07 -2.87
CA PHE A 223 -11.78 8.10 -2.09
C PHE A 223 -11.44 9.37 -2.93
N PRO A 224 -11.50 10.58 -2.32
CA PRO A 224 -11.34 11.86 -3.01
C PRO A 224 -10.00 12.08 -3.72
N SER A 225 -8.90 11.51 -3.21
CA SER A 225 -7.59 11.64 -3.84
C SER A 225 -7.54 11.08 -5.27
N ALA A 226 -8.47 10.20 -5.63
CA ALA A 226 -8.60 9.65 -6.99
C ALA A 226 -9.45 10.52 -7.95
N PHE A 227 -10.21 11.49 -7.44
CA PHE A 227 -11.17 12.26 -8.26
C PHE A 227 -10.53 12.94 -9.47
N PRO A 228 -9.42 13.69 -9.33
CA PRO A 228 -8.84 14.39 -10.45
C PRO A 228 -8.27 13.48 -11.53
N ALA A 229 -7.46 12.52 -11.12
CA ALA A 229 -6.75 11.64 -12.06
C ALA A 229 -7.70 10.73 -12.85
N MET A 230 -8.79 10.28 -12.21
CA MET A 230 -9.77 9.37 -12.79
C MET A 230 -11.00 10.10 -13.34
N LYS A 231 -11.09 11.42 -13.18
CA LYS A 231 -12.20 12.28 -13.64
C LYS A 231 -13.58 11.81 -13.14
N TYR A 232 -13.64 11.17 -11.99
CA TYR A 232 -14.86 10.59 -11.46
C TYR A 232 -16.04 11.56 -11.33
N PRO A 233 -15.84 12.84 -10.91
CA PRO A 233 -16.95 13.80 -10.83
C PRO A 233 -17.61 14.13 -12.19
N GLU A 234 -16.94 13.86 -13.33
CA GLU A 234 -17.60 13.99 -14.65
C GLU A 234 -18.62 12.88 -14.90
N ALA A 235 -18.43 11.70 -14.32
CA ALA A 235 -19.34 10.58 -14.47
C ALA A 235 -20.45 10.59 -13.41
N ALA A 236 -20.13 11.02 -12.18
CA ALA A 236 -21.01 11.03 -11.02
C ALA A 236 -20.85 12.37 -10.27
N PRO A 237 -21.58 13.42 -10.69
CA PRO A 237 -21.33 14.79 -10.22
C PRO A 237 -21.90 15.11 -8.82
N TYR A 238 -22.60 14.18 -8.18
CA TYR A 238 -23.12 14.39 -6.82
C TYR A 238 -22.27 13.58 -5.83
N ILE A 239 -21.56 14.30 -4.99
CA ILE A 239 -20.66 13.70 -3.99
C ILE A 239 -21.32 13.81 -2.63
N ALA A 240 -21.70 12.68 -2.04
CA ALA A 240 -22.11 12.62 -0.64
C ALA A 240 -20.88 12.28 0.21
N LYS A 241 -20.46 13.24 1.05
CA LYS A 241 -19.34 13.09 1.97
C LYS A 241 -19.79 12.31 3.19
N ILE A 242 -19.99 11.01 2.99
CA ILE A 242 -20.49 10.09 4.00
C ILE A 242 -19.43 9.80 5.06
N GLY A 243 -18.17 9.76 4.66
CA GLY A 243 -17.07 9.40 5.55
C GLY A 243 -17.16 7.95 6.01
N PHE A 244 -17.24 7.00 5.08
CA PHE A 244 -17.14 5.56 5.40
C PHE A 244 -15.85 5.21 6.14
N GLY A 245 -14.89 6.10 6.10
CA GLY A 245 -13.60 6.01 6.76
C GLY A 245 -12.45 5.77 5.79
N ALA A 246 -11.27 6.17 6.24
CA ALA A 246 -10.01 5.79 5.61
C ALA A 246 -9.83 4.27 5.67
N GLN A 247 -9.18 3.69 4.66
CA GLN A 247 -9.03 2.25 4.57
C GLN A 247 -7.56 1.88 4.39
N TYR A 248 -7.06 0.99 5.25
CA TYR A 248 -5.72 0.43 5.10
C TYR A 248 -5.78 -0.74 4.12
N SER A 249 -5.36 -0.53 2.90
CA SER A 249 -5.68 -1.45 1.81
C SER A 249 -4.57 -1.66 0.79
N VAL A 250 -3.34 -1.23 1.11
CA VAL A 250 -2.17 -1.33 0.24
C VAL A 250 -0.95 -1.75 1.03
N ALA A 251 -0.18 -2.68 0.50
CA ALA A 251 1.14 -3.01 1.00
C ALA A 251 2.19 -3.07 -0.12
N LEU A 252 3.39 -2.60 0.18
CA LEU A 252 4.57 -2.88 -0.62
C LEU A 252 5.15 -4.19 -0.10
N MET A 253 5.16 -5.24 -0.93
CA MET A 253 5.57 -6.58 -0.57
C MET A 253 6.72 -7.07 -1.45
N ALA A 254 7.67 -7.77 -0.86
CA ALA A 254 8.77 -8.42 -1.59
C ALA A 254 8.61 -9.94 -1.57
N ASN A 255 8.99 -10.61 -2.64
CA ASN A 255 9.19 -12.06 -2.65
C ASN A 255 10.31 -12.42 -1.66
N LYS A 256 10.07 -13.37 -0.75
CA LYS A 256 11.04 -13.75 0.30
C LYS A 256 12.34 -14.28 -0.25
N ASP A 257 12.28 -15.05 -1.33
CA ASP A 257 13.46 -15.69 -1.90
C ASP A 257 14.33 -14.68 -2.65
N SER A 258 13.72 -13.75 -3.40
CA SER A 258 14.43 -12.62 -4.02
C SER A 258 15.02 -11.69 -2.95
N PHE A 259 14.24 -11.36 -1.92
CA PHE A 259 14.69 -10.48 -0.85
C PHE A 259 15.87 -11.03 -0.06
N LYS A 260 15.88 -12.34 0.23
CA LYS A 260 17.00 -13.02 0.91
C LYS A 260 18.31 -13.03 0.13
N LYS A 261 18.27 -12.85 -1.20
CA LYS A 261 19.51 -12.77 -2.02
C LYS A 261 20.26 -11.44 -1.80
N LEU A 262 19.54 -10.40 -1.35
CA LEU A 262 20.16 -9.11 -1.04
C LEU A 262 21.00 -9.20 0.24
N PRO A 263 22.10 -8.45 0.36
CA PRO A 263 22.87 -8.37 1.60
C PRO A 263 22.01 -7.95 2.80
N PRO A 264 22.22 -8.46 4.00
CA PRO A 264 21.40 -8.13 5.18
C PRO A 264 21.27 -6.63 5.47
N ALA A 265 22.33 -5.85 5.22
CA ALA A 265 22.29 -4.40 5.38
C ALA A 265 21.34 -3.72 4.39
N VAL A 266 21.26 -4.20 3.13
CA VAL A 266 20.33 -3.73 2.12
C VAL A 266 18.90 -4.12 2.48
N GLN A 267 18.69 -5.34 2.95
CA GLN A 267 17.38 -5.80 3.44
C GLN A 267 16.86 -4.87 4.57
N LYS A 268 17.73 -4.53 5.52
CA LYS A 268 17.39 -3.61 6.62
C LYS A 268 16.99 -2.23 6.09
N ILE A 269 17.78 -1.66 5.17
CA ILE A 269 17.47 -0.38 4.52
C ILE A 269 16.10 -0.43 3.84
N MET A 270 15.82 -1.47 3.05
CA MET A 270 14.52 -1.60 2.37
C MET A 270 13.33 -1.68 3.32
N LEU A 271 13.48 -2.35 4.47
CA LEU A 271 12.43 -2.42 5.50
C LEU A 271 12.19 -1.06 6.18
N GLU A 272 13.27 -0.33 6.49
CA GLU A 272 13.18 1.01 7.09
C GLU A 272 12.54 2.00 6.11
N VAL A 273 13.04 2.06 4.88
CA VAL A 273 12.51 2.95 3.83
C VAL A 273 11.08 2.58 3.44
N GLY A 274 10.73 1.29 3.45
CA GLY A 274 9.37 0.83 3.21
C GLY A 274 8.38 1.29 4.28
N ARG A 275 8.77 1.29 5.55
CA ARG A 275 7.96 1.86 6.64
C ARG A 275 7.77 3.37 6.48
N GLU A 276 8.82 4.09 6.15
CA GLU A 276 8.76 5.53 5.90
C GLU A 276 7.95 5.88 4.66
N TRP A 277 8.05 5.07 3.59
CA TRP A 277 7.21 5.19 2.42
C TRP A 277 5.71 5.14 2.80
N GLY A 278 5.33 4.23 3.71
CA GLY A 278 3.96 4.15 4.22
C GLY A 278 3.52 5.47 4.85
N VAL A 279 4.31 6.03 5.78
CA VAL A 279 3.99 7.30 6.44
C VAL A 279 3.86 8.45 5.44
N LYS A 280 4.82 8.57 4.52
CA LYS A 280 4.77 9.61 3.46
C LYS A 280 3.58 9.42 2.51
N SER A 281 3.19 8.19 2.28
CA SER A 281 2.00 7.88 1.48
C SER A 281 0.72 8.35 2.14
N ASP A 282 0.59 8.17 3.46
CA ASP A 282 -0.57 8.63 4.22
C ASP A 282 -0.70 10.16 4.16
N GLU A 283 0.42 10.89 4.35
CA GLU A 283 0.47 12.36 4.22
C GLU A 283 0.09 12.83 2.80
N ALA A 284 0.58 12.10 1.78
CA ALA A 284 0.26 12.39 0.39
C ALA A 284 -1.23 12.14 0.08
N TYR A 285 -1.83 11.10 0.65
CA TYR A 285 -3.26 10.85 0.51
C TYR A 285 -4.11 11.93 1.16
N MET A 286 -3.75 12.41 2.36
CA MET A 286 -4.46 13.54 2.99
C MET A 286 -4.45 14.78 2.09
N THR A 287 -3.27 15.16 1.61
CA THR A 287 -3.10 16.32 0.71
C THR A 287 -3.86 16.13 -0.61
N ALA A 288 -3.78 14.95 -1.21
CA ALA A 288 -4.47 14.66 -2.46
C ALA A 288 -5.99 14.61 -2.29
N GLY A 289 -6.49 14.09 -1.16
CA GLY A 289 -7.91 14.08 -0.82
C GLY A 289 -8.50 15.49 -0.71
N GLU A 290 -7.80 16.38 0.03
CA GLU A 290 -8.18 17.80 0.09
C GLU A 290 -8.22 18.45 -1.31
N ASN A 291 -7.21 18.17 -2.15
CA ASN A 291 -7.16 18.66 -3.51
C ASN A 291 -8.31 18.10 -4.37
N GLY A 292 -8.68 16.83 -4.16
CA GLY A 292 -9.84 16.21 -4.80
C GLY A 292 -11.14 17.00 -4.56
N TYR A 293 -11.39 17.39 -3.31
CA TYR A 293 -12.54 18.25 -2.97
C TYR A 293 -12.42 19.66 -3.56
N LYS A 294 -11.24 20.30 -3.48
CA LYS A 294 -11.01 21.65 -4.04
C LYS A 294 -11.22 21.72 -5.55
N MET A 295 -11.07 20.62 -6.26
CA MET A 295 -11.25 20.55 -7.71
C MET A 295 -12.71 20.33 -8.17
N LEU A 296 -13.63 19.99 -7.27
CA LEU A 296 -15.04 19.72 -7.61
C LEU A 296 -15.72 20.83 -8.44
N PRO A 297 -15.51 22.13 -8.18
CA PRO A 297 -16.09 23.19 -9.01
C PRO A 297 -15.65 23.13 -10.49
N ALA A 298 -14.41 22.72 -10.77
CA ALA A 298 -13.92 22.57 -12.14
C ALA A 298 -14.67 21.47 -12.92
N PHE A 299 -15.16 20.46 -12.21
CA PHE A 299 -16.00 19.38 -12.75
C PHE A 299 -17.51 19.73 -12.74
N LYS A 300 -17.89 20.92 -12.26
CA LYS A 300 -19.31 21.31 -12.01
C LYS A 300 -20.03 20.30 -11.09
N ALA A 301 -19.29 19.69 -10.17
CA ALA A 301 -19.81 18.71 -9.24
C ALA A 301 -20.29 19.37 -7.94
N THR A 302 -21.28 18.76 -7.29
CA THR A 302 -21.88 19.25 -6.06
C THR A 302 -21.48 18.36 -4.89
N LEU A 303 -20.90 18.96 -3.84
CA LEU A 303 -20.58 18.29 -2.58
C LEU A 303 -21.75 18.46 -1.60
N TYR A 304 -22.20 17.36 -1.04
CA TYR A 304 -23.17 17.32 0.07
C TYR A 304 -22.45 16.83 1.32
N GLU A 305 -22.42 17.64 2.36
CA GLU A 305 -22.03 17.18 3.69
C GLU A 305 -23.11 16.24 4.22
N PHE A 306 -22.74 15.00 4.53
CA PHE A 306 -23.70 14.01 5.03
C PHE A 306 -23.86 14.17 6.54
N PRO A 307 -25.08 14.36 7.07
CA PRO A 307 -25.30 14.62 8.48
C PRO A 307 -24.78 13.47 9.38
N GLU A 308 -24.26 13.81 10.56
CA GLU A 308 -23.78 12.79 11.51
C GLU A 308 -24.89 11.82 11.91
N SER A 309 -26.14 12.30 12.05
CA SER A 309 -27.31 11.44 12.27
C SER A 309 -27.53 10.42 11.17
N GLU A 310 -27.33 10.82 9.92
CA GLU A 310 -27.46 9.92 8.77
C GLU A 310 -26.27 8.95 8.66
N ARG A 311 -25.05 9.40 9.01
CA ARG A 311 -23.88 8.50 9.15
C ARG A 311 -24.14 7.40 10.15
N LYS A 312 -24.70 7.77 11.31
CA LYS A 312 -25.09 6.81 12.36
C LYS A 312 -26.18 5.87 11.85
N ARG A 313 -27.22 6.39 11.19
CA ARG A 313 -28.29 5.56 10.61
C ARG A 313 -27.75 4.58 9.59
N TRP A 314 -26.80 4.99 8.74
CA TRP A 314 -26.14 4.08 7.78
C TRP A 314 -25.37 2.97 8.51
N ALA A 315 -24.54 3.34 9.49
CA ALA A 315 -23.78 2.39 10.28
C ALA A 315 -24.70 1.38 11.02
N ASP A 316 -25.81 1.87 11.59
CA ASP A 316 -26.79 1.04 12.32
C ASP A 316 -27.63 0.13 11.39
N ALA A 317 -27.89 0.57 10.16
CA ALA A 317 -28.62 -0.22 9.16
C ALA A 317 -27.85 -1.45 8.71
N MET A 318 -26.52 -1.40 8.73
CA MET A 318 -25.71 -2.57 8.40
C MET A 318 -25.81 -3.65 9.49
N PRO A 319 -25.86 -4.94 9.13
CA PRO A 319 -25.59 -6.00 10.11
C PRO A 319 -24.17 -5.82 10.67
N ASN A 320 -23.84 -6.50 11.77
CA ASN A 320 -22.47 -6.41 12.29
C ASN A 320 -21.51 -7.21 11.38
N ILE A 321 -21.11 -6.56 10.27
CA ILE A 321 -20.22 -7.17 9.26
C ILE A 321 -18.85 -7.52 9.81
N ALA A 322 -18.38 -6.79 10.83
CA ALA A 322 -17.10 -7.07 11.46
C ALA A 322 -17.15 -8.36 12.30
N LYS A 323 -18.25 -8.58 13.01
CA LYS A 323 -18.46 -9.79 13.80
C LYS A 323 -18.66 -11.01 12.90
N GLU A 324 -19.48 -10.87 11.83
CA GLU A 324 -19.64 -11.92 10.81
C GLU A 324 -18.29 -12.31 10.20
N TRP A 325 -17.46 -11.31 9.86
CA TRP A 325 -16.11 -11.54 9.36
C TRP A 325 -15.24 -12.26 10.39
N ALA A 326 -15.22 -11.78 11.65
CA ALA A 326 -14.42 -12.38 12.70
C ALA A 326 -14.78 -13.85 12.94
N GLU A 327 -16.07 -14.19 12.99
CA GLU A 327 -16.56 -15.56 13.11
C GLU A 327 -16.18 -16.43 11.90
N SER A 328 -16.21 -15.86 10.68
CA SER A 328 -15.78 -16.55 9.48
C SER A 328 -14.27 -16.85 9.52
N MET A 329 -13.47 -15.92 10.03
CA MET A 329 -12.03 -16.11 10.19
C MET A 329 -11.68 -17.19 11.21
N GLU A 330 -12.37 -17.24 12.34
CA GLU A 330 -12.19 -18.31 13.33
C GLU A 330 -12.41 -19.71 12.73
N LYS A 331 -13.44 -19.86 11.88
CA LYS A 331 -13.72 -21.13 11.18
C LYS A 331 -12.58 -21.54 10.23
N GLN A 332 -11.77 -20.58 9.78
CA GLN A 332 -10.61 -20.79 8.89
C GLN A 332 -9.29 -20.90 9.67
N GLY A 333 -9.33 -20.87 11.01
CA GLY A 333 -8.14 -20.91 11.88
C GLY A 333 -7.37 -19.59 11.94
N VAL A 334 -7.98 -18.48 11.50
CA VAL A 334 -7.43 -17.12 11.64
C VAL A 334 -8.08 -16.49 12.87
N PRO A 335 -7.33 -15.86 13.80
CA PRO A 335 -7.87 -15.32 15.07
C PRO A 335 -8.63 -14.00 14.83
N GLY A 336 -9.79 -14.09 14.17
CA GLY A 336 -10.61 -12.96 13.72
C GLY A 336 -11.13 -12.12 14.89
N ASN A 337 -11.67 -12.76 15.93
CA ASN A 337 -12.19 -12.06 17.11
C ASN A 337 -11.07 -11.28 17.82
N ARG A 338 -9.91 -11.91 18.00
CA ARG A 338 -8.74 -11.25 18.61
C ARG A 338 -8.26 -10.07 17.79
N ALA A 339 -8.22 -10.23 16.48
CA ALA A 339 -7.80 -9.16 15.55
C ALA A 339 -8.77 -7.98 15.59
N LEU A 340 -10.08 -8.23 15.56
CA LEU A 340 -11.12 -7.20 15.64
C LEU A 340 -11.05 -6.45 16.96
N THR A 341 -10.96 -7.18 18.09
CA THR A 341 -10.81 -6.58 19.42
C THR A 341 -9.55 -5.71 19.48
N ALA A 342 -8.41 -6.22 18.99
CA ALA A 342 -7.16 -5.47 18.98
C ALA A 342 -7.25 -4.19 18.13
N LEU A 343 -7.88 -4.25 16.93
CA LEU A 343 -8.12 -3.07 16.10
C LEU A 343 -8.91 -2.01 16.86
N MET A 344 -10.04 -2.39 17.45
CA MET A 344 -10.93 -1.45 18.13
C MET A 344 -10.31 -0.88 19.41
N GLU A 345 -9.55 -1.68 20.15
CA GLU A 345 -8.82 -1.22 21.34
C GLU A 345 -7.70 -0.25 20.98
N GLU A 346 -6.85 -0.57 20.00
CA GLU A 346 -5.78 0.34 19.56
C GLU A 346 -6.35 1.62 18.94
N ALA A 347 -7.48 1.54 18.23
CA ALA A 347 -8.18 2.72 17.73
C ALA A 347 -8.64 3.63 18.89
N ARG A 348 -9.28 3.07 19.91
CA ARG A 348 -9.70 3.82 21.11
C ARG A 348 -8.52 4.42 21.88
N LYS A 349 -7.40 3.68 22.04
CA LYS A 349 -6.16 4.19 22.65
C LYS A 349 -5.56 5.34 21.86
N ALA A 350 -5.69 5.32 20.52
CA ALA A 350 -5.27 6.40 19.63
C ALA A 350 -6.23 7.61 19.64
N GLY A 351 -7.32 7.56 20.43
CA GLY A 351 -8.31 8.65 20.53
C GLY A 351 -9.38 8.63 19.43
N ILE A 352 -9.44 7.58 18.62
CA ILE A 352 -10.48 7.41 17.60
C ILE A 352 -11.83 7.16 18.28
N LYS A 353 -12.86 7.88 17.83
CA LYS A 353 -14.25 7.70 18.24
C LYS A 353 -15.04 7.16 17.03
N PRO A 354 -15.19 5.83 16.92
CA PRO A 354 -15.93 5.23 15.81
C PRO A 354 -17.41 5.59 15.89
N VAL A 355 -18.09 5.65 14.74
CA VAL A 355 -19.56 5.84 14.72
C VAL A 355 -20.28 4.61 15.29
N ARG A 356 -19.67 3.43 15.16
CA ARG A 356 -20.17 2.15 15.68
C ARG A 356 -19.05 1.35 16.34
N ASP A 357 -19.31 0.81 17.55
CA ASP A 357 -18.40 -0.11 18.24
C ASP A 357 -18.55 -1.54 17.70
N TRP A 358 -17.82 -1.84 16.64
CA TRP A 358 -17.93 -3.09 15.88
C TRP A 358 -17.58 -4.36 16.68
N ASP A 359 -16.82 -4.23 17.76
CA ASP A 359 -16.40 -5.34 18.62
C ASP A 359 -17.37 -5.60 19.78
N ARG A 360 -18.32 -4.71 20.05
CA ARG A 360 -19.16 -4.74 21.26
C ARG A 360 -20.64 -4.98 21.01
N GLN A 361 -21.09 -4.91 19.78
CA GLN A 361 -22.52 -5.03 19.42
C GLN A 361 -22.88 -6.40 18.85
#